data_ff3ad26beac0d319a8573583569b428f
#
_entry.id   ff3ad26beac0d319a8573583569b428f
#
_cell.length_a   1.000
_cell.length_b   1.000
_cell.length_c   1.000
_cell.angle_alpha   90.00
_cell.angle_beta   90.00
_cell.angle_gamma   90.00
#
_symmetry.space_group_name_H-M   'P 1'
#
loop_
_entity.id
_entity.type
_entity.pdbx_description
1 polymer ?
#
loop_
_entity_poly.entity_id
_entity_poly.type
_entity_poly.pdbx_seq_one_letter_code
_entity_poly.pdbx_strand_id
1 'polypeptide(L)'
;LMNKQRQSAPAPSQRVAGVPKDLDELCAELLRFDPAARPTGHDVVRRLHGDELALPHTARSLSVAHTFVARERELEVLLEAFDEARVGQRPITMLVQGESGVGKSALVRRFGELLASRGQGEVVLAGRCYERESLPFKAFDGIVDALSRHLSRLDQAEVEPLLPHDASLLARLFPVLRRVPALAQAALVRVPSPHELRTRAFSALRELLSRLAERRAMALSIDDFQWADADSLALFNHLMH
;
A
#
# COMPACT_ATOMS: atom_id res chain seq x y z
N LEU A 1 -24.94 12.98 3.43
CA LEU A 1 -24.36 12.35 2.23
C LEU A 1 -25.34 12.31 1.04
N MET A 2 -26.64 12.21 1.25
CA MET A 2 -27.67 12.10 0.17
C MET A 2 -27.85 13.35 -0.70
N ASN A 3 -27.52 14.55 -0.22
CA ASN A 3 -27.70 15.78 -1.02
C ASN A 3 -26.64 15.99 -2.12
N LYS A 4 -25.48 15.35 -2.02
CA LYS A 4 -24.41 15.45 -3.04
C LYS A 4 -24.73 14.74 -4.35
N GLN A 5 -25.72 13.86 -4.38
CA GLN A 5 -26.08 13.05 -5.54
C GLN A 5 -27.24 13.65 -6.37
N ARG A 6 -27.84 14.77 -5.95
CA ARG A 6 -29.03 15.32 -6.60
C ARG A 6 -28.98 16.81 -6.93
N GLN A 7 -27.98 17.55 -6.49
CA GLN A 7 -27.87 18.99 -6.74
C GLN A 7 -26.44 19.35 -7.15
N SER A 8 -26.30 20.18 -8.16
CA SER A 8 -25.03 20.82 -8.52
C SER A 8 -24.55 21.66 -7.34
N ALA A 9 -23.24 21.61 -7.05
CA ALA A 9 -22.67 22.45 -6.02
C ALA A 9 -22.85 23.94 -6.36
N PRO A 10 -23.22 24.79 -5.42
CA PRO A 10 -23.31 26.22 -5.65
C PRO A 10 -21.93 26.80 -5.98
N ALA A 11 -21.88 27.78 -6.88
CA ALA A 11 -20.65 28.48 -7.22
C ALA A 11 -20.07 29.20 -5.97
N PRO A 12 -18.73 29.29 -5.83
CA PRO A 12 -18.09 29.97 -4.70
C PRO A 12 -18.59 31.40 -4.47
N SER A 13 -18.84 32.17 -5.54
CA SER A 13 -19.37 33.54 -5.51
C SER A 13 -20.73 33.66 -4.83
N GLN A 14 -21.51 32.58 -4.79
CA GLN A 14 -22.80 32.55 -4.09
C GLN A 14 -22.61 32.44 -2.55
N ARG A 15 -21.43 32.15 -2.08
CA ARG A 15 -21.12 31.99 -0.64
C ARG A 15 -20.15 33.02 -0.12
N VAL A 16 -19.24 33.50 -0.95
CA VAL A 16 -18.19 34.44 -0.58
C VAL A 16 -18.13 35.55 -1.64
N ALA A 17 -18.24 36.81 -1.23
CA ALA A 17 -18.08 37.95 -2.13
C ALA A 17 -16.61 38.14 -2.53
N GLY A 18 -16.36 38.63 -3.75
CA GLY A 18 -15.00 38.96 -4.22
C GLY A 18 -14.22 37.80 -4.81
N VAL A 19 -14.85 36.67 -5.08
CA VAL A 19 -14.18 35.56 -5.80
C VAL A 19 -13.94 35.97 -7.24
N PRO A 20 -12.70 35.87 -7.76
CA PRO A 20 -12.40 36.07 -9.17
C PRO A 20 -13.26 35.20 -10.07
N LYS A 21 -13.75 35.75 -11.19
CA LYS A 21 -14.73 35.10 -12.07
C LYS A 21 -14.16 33.79 -12.67
N ASP A 22 -12.92 33.79 -13.04
CA ASP A 22 -12.18 32.65 -13.59
C ASP A 22 -12.08 31.47 -12.61
N LEU A 23 -11.84 31.77 -11.34
CA LEU A 23 -11.80 30.77 -10.28
C LEU A 23 -13.21 30.27 -9.92
N ASP A 24 -14.21 31.13 -9.95
CA ASP A 24 -15.59 30.78 -9.70
C ASP A 24 -16.12 29.78 -10.74
N GLU A 25 -15.87 30.07 -12.01
CA GLU A 25 -16.21 29.18 -13.14
C GLU A 25 -15.45 27.87 -13.10
N LEU A 26 -14.16 27.90 -12.82
CA LEU A 26 -13.32 26.68 -12.72
C LEU A 26 -13.79 25.77 -11.57
N CYS A 27 -14.11 26.32 -10.40
CA CYS A 27 -14.65 25.56 -9.29
C CYS A 27 -16.01 24.92 -9.63
N ALA A 28 -16.89 25.67 -10.27
CA ALA A 28 -18.21 25.17 -10.68
C ALA A 28 -18.08 24.00 -11.68
N GLU A 29 -17.15 24.10 -12.62
CA GLU A 29 -16.87 23.04 -13.60
C GLU A 29 -16.26 21.80 -12.97
N LEU A 30 -15.30 21.93 -12.05
CA LEU A 30 -14.68 20.81 -11.31
C LEU A 30 -15.68 20.04 -10.45
N LEU A 31 -16.75 20.70 -10.01
CA LEU A 31 -17.81 20.15 -9.18
C LEU A 31 -19.00 19.60 -9.97
N ARG A 32 -18.93 19.55 -11.31
CA ARG A 32 -20.00 18.96 -12.14
C ARG A 32 -20.28 17.53 -11.72
N PHE A 33 -21.56 17.15 -11.79
CA PHE A 33 -22.01 15.81 -11.44
C PHE A 33 -21.38 14.74 -12.32
N ASP A 34 -21.37 14.96 -13.63
CA ASP A 34 -20.75 14.09 -14.60
C ASP A 34 -19.21 14.22 -14.56
N PRO A 35 -18.48 13.18 -14.18
CA PRO A 35 -17.02 13.21 -14.17
C PRO A 35 -16.39 13.48 -15.54
N ALA A 36 -17.01 13.04 -16.62
CA ALA A 36 -16.52 13.26 -17.99
C ALA A 36 -16.66 14.73 -18.46
N ALA A 37 -17.57 15.47 -17.83
CA ALA A 37 -17.76 16.90 -18.10
C ALA A 37 -16.85 17.81 -17.25
N ARG A 38 -15.99 17.25 -16.39
CA ARG A 38 -15.04 18.01 -15.57
C ARG A 38 -13.79 18.35 -16.36
N PRO A 39 -13.19 19.56 -16.16
CA PRO A 39 -11.91 19.90 -16.76
C PRO A 39 -10.83 18.88 -16.40
N THR A 40 -9.97 18.54 -17.36
CA THR A 40 -8.79 17.71 -17.09
C THR A 40 -7.75 18.50 -16.29
N GLY A 41 -6.78 17.79 -15.64
CA GLY A 41 -5.68 18.45 -14.95
C GLY A 41 -4.90 19.41 -15.84
N HIS A 42 -4.77 19.10 -17.15
CA HIS A 42 -4.15 19.97 -18.15
C HIS A 42 -4.96 21.25 -18.38
N ASP A 43 -6.29 21.16 -18.47
CA ASP A 43 -7.16 22.33 -18.62
C ASP A 43 -7.10 23.24 -17.40
N VAL A 44 -7.00 22.66 -16.19
CA VAL A 44 -6.84 23.43 -14.94
C VAL A 44 -5.52 24.19 -14.93
N VAL A 45 -4.40 23.52 -15.24
CA VAL A 45 -3.08 24.15 -15.28
C VAL A 45 -3.04 25.29 -16.31
N ARG A 46 -3.54 25.06 -17.53
CA ARG A 46 -3.60 26.07 -18.58
C ARG A 46 -4.41 27.31 -18.18
N ARG A 47 -5.55 27.14 -17.50
CA ARG A 47 -6.39 28.26 -17.05
C ARG A 47 -5.76 29.05 -15.90
N LEU A 48 -4.99 28.39 -15.00
CA LEU A 48 -4.38 29.05 -13.85
C LEU A 48 -3.05 29.74 -14.18
N HIS A 49 -2.31 29.26 -15.17
CA HIS A 49 -0.96 29.75 -15.50
C HIS A 49 -0.86 30.44 -16.87
N GLY A 50 -1.96 30.47 -17.67
CA GLY A 50 -1.95 30.98 -19.05
C GLY A 50 -1.16 30.07 -20.00
N ASP A 51 -1.06 30.49 -21.27
CA ASP A 51 -0.35 29.72 -22.32
C ASP A 51 1.18 29.75 -22.22
N GLU A 52 1.75 30.41 -21.21
CA GLU A 52 3.21 30.55 -21.04
C GLU A 52 3.92 29.25 -20.56
N LEU A 53 3.17 28.25 -20.13
CA LEU A 53 3.71 26.93 -19.84
C LEU A 53 3.24 25.91 -20.88
N ALA A 54 3.78 26.04 -22.11
CA ALA A 54 3.76 24.92 -23.07
C ALA A 54 4.62 23.79 -22.50
N LEU A 55 4.00 22.95 -21.66
CA LEU A 55 4.61 21.69 -21.23
C LEU A 55 4.78 20.82 -22.49
N PRO A 56 5.97 20.30 -22.79
CA PRO A 56 6.16 19.42 -23.94
C PRO A 56 5.24 18.22 -23.82
N HIS A 57 4.57 17.86 -24.93
CA HIS A 57 3.60 16.77 -25.08
C HIS A 57 4.23 15.37 -24.92
N THR A 58 4.98 15.15 -23.89
CA THR A 58 5.20 13.82 -23.36
C THR A 58 4.45 13.76 -22.05
N ALA A 59 3.28 13.11 -22.07
CA ALA A 59 2.67 12.56 -20.88
C ALA A 59 3.59 11.47 -20.31
N ARG A 60 4.81 11.84 -19.98
CA ARG A 60 5.54 11.20 -18.89
C ARG A 60 4.70 11.54 -17.68
N SER A 61 4.02 10.53 -17.16
CA SER A 61 3.73 10.48 -15.74
C SER A 61 4.84 11.29 -15.08
N LEU A 62 4.52 12.46 -14.54
CA LEU A 62 5.40 13.10 -13.57
C LEU A 62 5.40 12.14 -12.38
N SER A 63 6.13 11.06 -12.50
CA SER A 63 6.93 10.57 -11.43
C SER A 63 7.66 11.83 -10.98
N VAL A 64 7.07 12.53 -10.00
CA VAL A 64 7.79 13.47 -9.18
C VAL A 64 8.95 12.62 -8.69
N ALA A 65 10.08 12.70 -9.40
CA ALA A 65 11.32 12.26 -8.86
C ALA A 65 11.46 13.15 -7.63
N HIS A 66 10.92 12.68 -6.51
CA HIS A 66 11.23 13.26 -5.22
C HIS A 66 12.73 13.17 -5.17
N THR A 67 13.37 14.32 -5.37
CA THR A 67 14.79 14.46 -5.22
C THR A 67 15.08 13.98 -3.81
N PHE A 68 15.50 12.72 -3.71
CA PHE A 68 15.88 12.09 -2.46
C PHE A 68 17.25 12.68 -2.15
N VAL A 69 17.24 13.80 -1.42
CA VAL A 69 18.45 14.56 -1.08
C VAL A 69 18.82 14.22 0.36
N ALA A 70 20.09 13.83 0.55
CA ALA A 70 20.77 13.75 1.85
C ALA A 70 20.30 12.67 2.83
N ARG A 71 19.94 11.46 2.37
CA ARG A 71 19.65 10.31 3.24
C ARG A 71 20.28 9.01 2.73
N GLU A 72 21.39 9.15 2.03
CA GLU A 72 22.13 8.00 1.50
C GLU A 72 22.57 7.07 2.63
N ARG A 73 22.98 7.63 3.77
CA ARG A 73 23.44 6.85 4.93
C ARG A 73 22.31 6.01 5.55
N GLU A 74 21.12 6.60 5.76
CA GLU A 74 19.98 5.84 6.28
C GLU A 74 19.50 4.78 5.29
N LEU A 75 19.62 5.06 4.00
CA LEU A 75 19.31 4.09 2.95
C LEU A 75 20.32 2.94 2.93
N GLU A 76 21.62 3.23 3.08
CA GLU A 76 22.69 2.23 3.22
C GLU A 76 22.42 1.31 4.41
N VAL A 77 22.08 1.86 5.58
CA VAL A 77 21.74 1.07 6.78
C VAL A 77 20.58 0.11 6.52
N LEU A 78 19.53 0.55 5.80
CA LEU A 78 18.41 -0.33 5.43
C LEU A 78 18.85 -1.44 4.47
N LEU A 79 19.70 -1.12 3.51
CA LEU A 79 20.22 -2.09 2.54
C LEU A 79 21.16 -3.11 3.19
N GLU A 80 22.04 -2.65 4.08
CA GLU A 80 22.93 -3.52 4.87
C GLU A 80 22.12 -4.49 5.76
N ALA A 81 21.11 -3.99 6.47
CA ALA A 81 20.23 -4.83 7.29
C ALA A 81 19.46 -5.86 6.45
N PHE A 82 19.02 -5.49 5.24
CA PHE A 82 18.40 -6.44 4.31
C PHE A 82 19.36 -7.52 3.85
N ASP A 83 20.58 -7.15 3.49
CA ASP A 83 21.61 -8.09 3.05
C ASP A 83 22.08 -9.00 4.20
N GLU A 84 22.18 -8.48 5.44
CA GLU A 84 22.45 -9.27 6.65
C GLU A 84 21.32 -10.29 6.92
N ALA A 85 20.05 -9.86 6.83
CA ALA A 85 18.90 -10.74 7.00
C ALA A 85 18.90 -11.87 5.97
N ARG A 86 19.22 -11.53 4.70
CA ARG A 86 19.31 -12.50 3.59
C ARG A 86 20.40 -13.53 3.79
N VAL A 87 21.60 -13.09 4.17
CA VAL A 87 22.75 -13.99 4.39
C VAL A 87 22.57 -14.82 5.66
N GLY A 88 22.09 -14.18 6.74
CA GLY A 88 21.87 -14.83 8.03
C GLY A 88 20.61 -15.70 8.10
N GLN A 89 19.75 -15.66 7.07
CA GLN A 89 18.44 -16.34 7.02
C GLN A 89 17.62 -16.11 8.31
N ARG A 90 17.66 -14.90 8.83
CA ARG A 90 16.92 -14.49 10.02
C ARG A 90 16.21 -13.14 9.78
N PRO A 91 15.00 -12.96 10.33
CA PRO A 91 14.31 -11.68 10.18
C PRO A 91 15.05 -10.58 10.96
N ILE A 92 15.14 -9.39 10.36
CA ILE A 92 15.62 -8.17 11.02
C ILE A 92 14.49 -7.15 10.97
N THR A 93 14.19 -6.54 12.12
CA THR A 93 13.20 -5.46 12.21
C THR A 93 13.92 -4.12 12.30
N MET A 94 13.60 -3.22 11.36
CA MET A 94 14.09 -1.85 11.34
C MET A 94 12.97 -0.87 11.66
N LEU A 95 13.19 0.02 12.63
CA LEU A 95 12.25 1.05 13.02
C LEU A 95 12.71 2.41 12.51
N VAL A 96 11.99 2.98 11.52
CA VAL A 96 12.26 4.30 10.96
C VAL A 96 11.45 5.35 11.73
N GLN A 97 12.11 6.14 12.57
CA GLN A 97 11.49 7.18 13.38
C GLN A 97 11.90 8.58 12.95
N GLY A 98 11.09 9.57 13.28
CA GLY A 98 11.34 10.99 13.05
C GLY A 98 10.06 11.81 12.98
N GLU A 99 10.19 13.13 12.97
CA GLU A 99 9.08 14.07 12.89
C GLU A 99 8.23 13.90 11.62
N SER A 100 7.02 14.45 11.63
CA SER A 100 6.17 14.46 10.43
C SER A 100 6.82 15.30 9.33
N GLY A 101 6.73 14.84 8.08
CA GLY A 101 7.28 15.56 6.92
C GLY A 101 8.77 15.37 6.66
N VAL A 102 9.56 14.75 7.55
CA VAL A 102 11.01 14.55 7.36
C VAL A 102 11.38 13.54 6.26
N GLY A 103 10.40 12.93 5.57
CA GLY A 103 10.64 12.04 4.42
C GLY A 103 10.81 10.56 4.76
N LYS A 104 10.29 10.06 5.91
CA LYS A 104 10.33 8.61 6.27
C LYS A 104 9.74 7.72 5.17
N SER A 105 8.54 8.03 4.73
CA SER A 105 7.85 7.28 3.66
C SER A 105 8.60 7.33 2.32
N ALA A 106 9.29 8.44 2.03
CA ALA A 106 10.13 8.56 0.84
C ALA A 106 11.37 7.66 0.93
N LEU A 107 11.99 7.58 2.12
CA LEU A 107 13.13 6.69 2.39
C LEU A 107 12.74 5.22 2.19
N VAL A 108 11.66 4.78 2.82
CA VAL A 108 11.18 3.39 2.73
C VAL A 108 10.76 3.03 1.30
N ARG A 109 10.10 3.96 0.60
CA ARG A 109 9.77 3.76 -0.82
C ARG A 109 11.02 3.63 -1.68
N ARG A 110 12.02 4.51 -1.50
CA ARG A 110 13.29 4.46 -2.24
C ARG A 110 14.05 3.16 -1.99
N PHE A 111 14.06 2.69 -0.74
CA PHE A 111 14.59 1.38 -0.40
C PHE A 111 13.90 0.25 -1.19
N GLY A 112 12.56 0.23 -1.21
CA GLY A 112 11.80 -0.77 -1.97
C GLY A 112 12.05 -0.72 -3.49
N GLU A 113 12.18 0.50 -4.07
CA GLU A 113 12.54 0.69 -5.48
C GLU A 113 13.93 0.13 -5.80
N LEU A 114 14.91 0.36 -4.92
CA LEU A 114 16.26 -0.16 -5.09
C LEU A 114 16.29 -1.68 -5.01
N LEU A 115 15.58 -2.29 -4.06
CA LEU A 115 15.46 -3.75 -4.00
C LEU A 115 14.85 -4.30 -5.30
N ALA A 116 13.74 -3.73 -5.75
CA ALA A 116 13.10 -4.15 -6.99
C ALA A 116 14.00 -4.00 -8.23
N SER A 117 14.90 -3.00 -8.22
CA SER A 117 15.85 -2.75 -9.32
C SER A 117 17.07 -3.68 -9.33
N ARG A 118 17.35 -4.37 -8.23
CA ARG A 118 18.46 -5.36 -8.17
C ARG A 118 18.25 -6.53 -9.12
N GLY A 119 16.99 -6.84 -9.47
CA GLY A 119 16.65 -7.88 -10.43
C GLY A 119 16.96 -9.32 -9.97
N GLN A 120 17.20 -9.52 -8.68
CA GLN A 120 17.48 -10.84 -8.10
C GLN A 120 16.20 -11.56 -7.64
N GLY A 121 15.03 -10.98 -7.95
CA GLY A 121 13.73 -11.56 -7.63
C GLY A 121 13.26 -11.28 -6.19
N GLU A 122 13.77 -10.24 -5.57
CA GLU A 122 13.35 -9.80 -4.23
C GLU A 122 11.85 -9.47 -4.21
N VAL A 123 11.21 -9.80 -3.11
CA VAL A 123 9.78 -9.55 -2.88
C VAL A 123 9.63 -8.38 -1.90
N VAL A 124 9.03 -7.29 -2.37
CA VAL A 124 8.73 -6.12 -1.53
C VAL A 124 7.23 -6.04 -1.31
N LEU A 125 6.81 -6.19 -0.05
CA LEU A 125 5.42 -6.08 0.38
C LEU A 125 5.28 -4.81 1.22
N ALA A 126 4.49 -3.85 0.74
CA ALA A 126 4.31 -2.57 1.39
C ALA A 126 2.85 -2.34 1.77
N GLY A 127 2.63 -1.87 2.99
CA GLY A 127 1.34 -1.46 3.52
C GLY A 127 1.44 -0.10 4.23
N ARG A 128 0.29 0.49 4.51
CA ARG A 128 0.17 1.74 5.26
C ARG A 128 -1.03 1.68 6.19
N CYS A 129 -0.85 2.18 7.42
CA CYS A 129 -1.96 2.37 8.34
C CYS A 129 -2.60 3.73 8.13
N TYR A 130 -3.92 3.80 8.25
CA TYR A 130 -4.67 5.06 8.22
C TYR A 130 -5.33 5.31 9.57
N GLU A 131 -5.28 6.55 10.04
CA GLU A 131 -5.82 6.95 11.34
C GLU A 131 -7.30 6.59 11.53
N ARG A 132 -8.11 6.79 10.48
CA ARG A 132 -9.57 6.66 10.53
C ARG A 132 -10.12 5.31 10.08
N GLU A 133 -9.27 4.33 9.88
CA GLU A 133 -9.70 2.97 9.57
C GLU A 133 -10.07 2.21 10.85
N SER A 134 -11.28 1.65 10.88
CA SER A 134 -11.79 0.83 11.99
C SER A 134 -11.75 -0.67 11.67
N LEU A 135 -11.03 -1.07 10.62
CA LEU A 135 -10.93 -2.48 10.22
C LEU A 135 -9.86 -3.19 11.06
N PRO A 136 -10.10 -4.43 11.50
CA PRO A 136 -9.08 -5.22 12.17
C PRO A 136 -7.92 -5.55 11.21
N PHE A 137 -6.70 -5.62 11.74
CA PHE A 137 -5.47 -5.91 10.95
C PHE A 137 -5.09 -4.84 9.92
N LYS A 138 -5.53 -3.59 10.10
CA LYS A 138 -5.32 -2.51 9.12
C LYS A 138 -3.86 -2.26 8.76
N ALA A 139 -2.90 -2.54 9.66
CA ALA A 139 -1.47 -2.44 9.35
C ALA A 139 -1.01 -3.49 8.34
N PHE A 140 -1.69 -4.62 8.26
CA PHE A 140 -1.37 -5.72 7.37
C PHE A 140 -2.22 -5.78 6.10
N ASP A 141 -3.30 -5.01 6.02
CA ASP A 141 -4.21 -5.04 4.87
C ASP A 141 -3.46 -4.77 3.55
N GLY A 142 -2.67 -3.70 3.49
CA GLY A 142 -1.83 -3.40 2.34
C GLY A 142 -0.75 -4.45 2.06
N ILE A 143 -0.15 -5.04 3.10
CA ILE A 143 0.83 -6.14 2.98
C ILE A 143 0.18 -7.38 2.36
N VAL A 144 -0.99 -7.78 2.87
CA VAL A 144 -1.71 -8.96 2.40
C VAL A 144 -2.27 -8.75 0.98
N ASP A 145 -2.70 -7.53 0.64
CA ASP A 145 -3.07 -7.18 -0.73
C ASP A 145 -1.87 -7.26 -1.69
N ALA A 146 -0.70 -6.76 -1.29
CA ALA A 146 0.54 -6.88 -2.06
C ALA A 146 0.97 -8.36 -2.22
N LEU A 147 0.85 -9.16 -1.15
CA LEU A 147 1.10 -10.60 -1.17
C LEU A 147 0.13 -11.31 -2.14
N SER A 148 -1.17 -11.00 -2.08
CA SER A 148 -2.17 -11.54 -3.00
C SER A 148 -1.83 -11.25 -4.46
N ARG A 149 -1.43 -10.02 -4.77
CA ARG A 149 -0.98 -9.62 -6.12
C ARG A 149 0.29 -10.35 -6.55
N HIS A 150 1.24 -10.53 -5.63
CA HIS A 150 2.47 -11.27 -5.92
C HIS A 150 2.17 -12.73 -6.24
N LEU A 151 1.42 -13.43 -5.38
CA LEU A 151 1.06 -14.84 -5.58
C LEU A 151 0.21 -15.06 -6.83
N SER A 152 -0.67 -14.10 -7.20
CA SER A 152 -1.48 -14.20 -8.41
C SER A 152 -0.69 -14.06 -9.72
N ARG A 153 0.59 -13.64 -9.65
CA ARG A 153 1.49 -13.56 -10.81
C ARG A 153 2.36 -14.81 -10.99
N LEU A 154 2.40 -15.65 -9.97
CA LEU A 154 3.12 -16.92 -10.00
C LEU A 154 2.25 -17.99 -10.63
N ASP A 155 2.88 -18.97 -11.26
CA ASP A 155 2.19 -20.15 -11.77
C ASP A 155 1.69 -21.03 -10.61
N GLN A 156 0.64 -21.82 -10.85
CA GLN A 156 0.05 -22.68 -9.81
C GLN A 156 1.10 -23.63 -9.21
N ALA A 157 2.00 -24.17 -10.01
CA ALA A 157 3.08 -25.05 -9.57
C ALA A 157 4.10 -24.34 -8.62
N GLU A 158 4.23 -23.02 -8.71
CA GLU A 158 5.05 -22.22 -7.82
C GLU A 158 4.33 -21.89 -6.52
N VAL A 159 3.01 -21.69 -6.58
CA VAL A 159 2.18 -21.32 -5.42
C VAL A 159 1.90 -22.52 -4.52
N GLU A 160 1.57 -23.69 -5.09
CA GLU A 160 1.19 -24.88 -4.30
C GLU A 160 2.17 -25.25 -3.18
N PRO A 161 3.50 -25.27 -3.41
CA PRO A 161 4.46 -25.58 -2.35
C PRO A 161 4.58 -24.47 -1.29
N LEU A 162 4.07 -23.26 -1.54
CA LEU A 162 4.04 -22.17 -0.57
C LEU A 162 2.83 -22.27 0.36
N LEU A 163 1.78 -23.01 -0.02
CA LEU A 163 0.54 -23.07 0.75
C LEU A 163 0.76 -23.69 2.12
N PRO A 164 0.38 -23.01 3.20
CA PRO A 164 0.40 -23.58 4.54
C PRO A 164 -0.70 -24.62 4.71
N HIS A 165 -0.58 -25.46 5.76
CA HIS A 165 -1.59 -26.46 6.07
C HIS A 165 -2.99 -25.83 6.24
N ASP A 166 -3.08 -24.69 6.90
CA ASP A 166 -4.31 -23.97 7.18
C ASP A 166 -4.62 -22.85 6.15
N ALA A 167 -4.26 -23.04 4.89
CA ALA A 167 -4.40 -22.05 3.81
C ALA A 167 -5.82 -21.46 3.70
N SER A 168 -6.87 -22.30 3.89
CA SER A 168 -8.27 -21.83 3.84
C SER A 168 -8.62 -20.83 4.94
N LEU A 169 -7.93 -20.86 6.08
CA LEU A 169 -8.15 -19.92 7.17
C LEU A 169 -7.61 -18.54 6.86
N LEU A 170 -6.55 -18.45 6.05
CA LEU A 170 -6.05 -17.17 5.53
C LEU A 170 -7.11 -16.46 4.68
N ALA A 171 -7.76 -17.18 3.77
CA ALA A 171 -8.81 -16.63 2.91
C ALA A 171 -10.10 -16.27 3.70
N ARG A 172 -10.27 -16.80 4.92
CA ARG A 172 -11.35 -16.41 5.85
C ARG A 172 -11.00 -15.14 6.62
N LEU A 173 -9.76 -15.03 7.12
CA LEU A 173 -9.29 -13.87 7.87
C LEU A 173 -9.00 -12.68 6.94
N PHE A 174 -8.41 -12.96 5.78
CA PHE A 174 -8.04 -11.99 4.75
C PHE A 174 -8.72 -12.32 3.41
N PRO A 175 -9.95 -11.86 3.17
CA PRO A 175 -10.71 -12.24 1.98
C PRO A 175 -10.05 -11.89 0.64
N VAL A 176 -9.15 -10.90 0.61
CA VAL A 176 -8.39 -10.51 -0.58
C VAL A 176 -7.53 -11.66 -1.14
N LEU A 177 -7.10 -12.60 -0.29
CA LEU A 177 -6.33 -13.78 -0.69
C LEU A 177 -7.14 -14.79 -1.53
N ARG A 178 -8.48 -14.69 -1.56
CA ARG A 178 -9.31 -15.50 -2.48
C ARG A 178 -9.07 -15.18 -3.96
N ARG A 179 -8.36 -14.09 -4.25
CA ARG A 179 -7.92 -13.79 -5.62
C ARG A 179 -6.86 -14.76 -6.13
N VAL A 180 -6.17 -15.45 -5.22
CA VAL A 180 -5.19 -16.50 -5.56
C VAL A 180 -5.95 -17.83 -5.69
N PRO A 181 -6.04 -18.44 -6.91
CA PRO A 181 -6.85 -19.63 -7.14
C PRO A 181 -6.55 -20.78 -6.17
N ALA A 182 -5.28 -21.04 -5.90
CA ALA A 182 -4.84 -22.09 -5.01
C ALA A 182 -5.30 -21.87 -3.55
N LEU A 183 -5.38 -20.62 -3.06
CA LEU A 183 -5.94 -20.28 -1.74
C LEU A 183 -7.47 -20.35 -1.73
N ALA A 184 -8.11 -19.97 -2.82
CA ALA A 184 -9.56 -20.04 -2.95
C ALA A 184 -10.07 -21.49 -2.97
N GLN A 185 -9.29 -22.43 -3.51
CA GLN A 185 -9.62 -23.86 -3.65
C GLN A 185 -9.14 -24.70 -2.44
N ALA A 186 -8.40 -24.07 -1.49
CA ALA A 186 -7.90 -24.79 -0.31
C ALA A 186 -9.06 -25.43 0.48
N ALA A 187 -8.83 -26.67 0.92
CA ALA A 187 -9.85 -27.45 1.66
C ALA A 187 -10.34 -26.69 2.89
N LEU A 188 -11.66 -26.61 3.04
CA LEU A 188 -12.28 -25.92 4.17
C LEU A 188 -11.99 -26.67 5.48
N VAL A 189 -11.37 -25.96 6.40
CA VAL A 189 -11.09 -26.45 7.75
C VAL A 189 -12.15 -25.92 8.72
N ARG A 190 -12.74 -26.81 9.51
CA ARG A 190 -13.67 -26.43 10.56
C ARG A 190 -12.91 -25.94 11.78
N VAL A 191 -13.25 -24.76 12.28
CA VAL A 191 -12.69 -24.15 13.49
C VAL A 191 -13.79 -23.87 14.48
N PRO A 192 -13.65 -24.29 15.74
CA PRO A 192 -14.74 -24.20 16.72
C PRO A 192 -14.92 -22.78 17.28
N SER A 193 -13.91 -21.90 17.23
CA SER A 193 -14.01 -20.57 17.82
C SER A 193 -13.31 -19.49 16.97
N PRO A 194 -13.75 -18.21 17.09
CA PRO A 194 -13.07 -17.09 16.45
C PRO A 194 -11.60 -16.92 16.91
N HIS A 195 -11.31 -17.21 18.17
CA HIS A 195 -9.95 -17.14 18.72
C HIS A 195 -9.03 -18.17 18.04
N GLU A 196 -9.49 -19.41 17.93
CA GLU A 196 -8.73 -20.47 17.25
C GLU A 196 -8.52 -20.16 15.76
N LEU A 197 -9.57 -19.66 15.07
CA LEU A 197 -9.43 -19.19 13.71
C LEU A 197 -8.28 -18.19 13.58
N ARG A 198 -8.26 -17.20 14.46
CA ARG A 198 -7.26 -16.13 14.44
C ARG A 198 -5.86 -16.68 14.66
N THR A 199 -5.64 -17.49 15.71
CA THR A 199 -4.33 -18.06 16.03
C THR A 199 -3.80 -18.93 14.89
N ARG A 200 -4.64 -19.80 14.33
CA ARG A 200 -4.25 -20.68 13.22
C ARG A 200 -4.01 -19.91 11.93
N ALA A 201 -4.82 -18.89 11.65
CA ALA A 201 -4.60 -18.03 10.48
C ALA A 201 -3.30 -17.21 10.60
N PHE A 202 -2.92 -16.77 11.80
CA PHE A 202 -1.65 -16.09 12.04
C PHE A 202 -0.47 -17.03 11.77
N SER A 203 -0.55 -18.26 12.29
CA SER A 203 0.46 -19.30 12.05
C SER A 203 0.58 -19.64 10.57
N ALA A 204 -0.56 -19.74 9.88
CA ALA A 204 -0.61 -19.98 8.45
C ALA A 204 0.00 -18.82 7.62
N LEU A 205 -0.25 -17.57 8.03
CA LEU A 205 0.40 -16.42 7.37
C LEU A 205 1.91 -16.44 7.58
N ARG A 206 2.38 -16.71 8.80
CA ARG A 206 3.80 -16.83 9.07
C ARG A 206 4.44 -17.94 8.24
N GLU A 207 3.81 -19.11 8.18
CA GLU A 207 4.30 -20.26 7.39
C GLU A 207 4.40 -19.89 5.88
N LEU A 208 3.39 -19.24 5.33
CA LEU A 208 3.38 -18.77 3.95
C LEU A 208 4.52 -17.79 3.67
N LEU A 209 4.69 -16.80 4.55
CA LEU A 209 5.75 -15.80 4.41
C LEU A 209 7.14 -16.44 4.58
N SER A 210 7.31 -17.38 5.51
CA SER A 210 8.58 -18.11 5.71
C SER A 210 8.96 -18.92 4.47
N ARG A 211 8.03 -19.71 3.93
CA ARG A 211 8.27 -20.49 2.70
C ARG A 211 8.58 -19.59 1.49
N LEU A 212 7.97 -18.41 1.42
CA LEU A 212 8.29 -17.44 0.39
C LEU A 212 9.69 -16.86 0.60
N ALA A 213 10.05 -16.52 1.86
CA ALA A 213 11.36 -15.97 2.22
C ALA A 213 12.52 -16.97 1.99
N GLU A 214 12.28 -18.28 2.15
CA GLU A 214 13.26 -19.34 1.82
C GLU A 214 13.61 -19.36 0.31
N ARG A 215 12.69 -18.93 -0.53
CA ARG A 215 12.90 -18.93 -1.99
C ARG A 215 13.39 -17.60 -2.53
N ARG A 216 12.96 -16.51 -1.91
CA ARG A 216 13.23 -15.14 -2.39
C ARG A 216 13.43 -14.21 -1.20
N ALA A 217 14.51 -13.46 -1.21
CA ALA A 217 14.72 -12.44 -0.19
C ALA A 217 13.54 -11.46 -0.16
N MET A 218 13.01 -11.15 1.03
CA MET A 218 11.77 -10.43 1.19
C MET A 218 11.90 -9.26 2.17
N ALA A 219 11.30 -8.13 1.81
CA ALA A 219 11.12 -6.99 2.68
C ALA A 219 9.63 -6.69 2.88
N LEU A 220 9.21 -6.53 4.14
CA LEU A 220 7.90 -6.03 4.50
C LEU A 220 8.05 -4.62 5.07
N SER A 221 7.22 -3.68 4.61
CA SER A 221 7.21 -2.32 5.14
C SER A 221 5.80 -1.88 5.51
N ILE A 222 5.67 -1.27 6.68
CA ILE A 222 4.40 -0.71 7.17
C ILE A 222 4.65 0.76 7.46
N ASP A 223 4.03 1.64 6.67
CA ASP A 223 4.06 3.08 6.90
C ASP A 223 3.00 3.49 7.93
N ASP A 224 3.27 4.54 8.67
CA ASP A 224 2.36 5.08 9.69
C ASP A 224 1.92 4.06 10.76
N PHE A 225 2.83 3.18 11.19
CA PHE A 225 2.55 2.10 12.15
C PHE A 225 2.03 2.59 13.51
N GLN A 226 2.19 3.88 13.85
CA GLN A 226 1.62 4.50 15.03
C GLN A 226 0.08 4.41 15.07
N TRP A 227 -0.57 4.19 13.95
CA TRP A 227 -2.02 4.01 13.83
C TRP A 227 -2.46 2.53 13.86
N ALA A 228 -1.53 1.60 14.12
CA ALA A 228 -1.85 0.17 14.18
C ALA A 228 -2.87 -0.12 15.29
N ASP A 229 -3.82 -1.00 14.98
CA ASP A 229 -4.79 -1.51 15.94
C ASP A 229 -4.20 -2.67 16.77
N ALA A 230 -4.87 -3.05 17.84
CA ALA A 230 -4.43 -4.14 18.74
C ALA A 230 -4.28 -5.48 18.01
N ASP A 231 -5.14 -5.74 17.01
CA ASP A 231 -5.09 -6.94 16.19
C ASP A 231 -3.87 -6.97 15.28
N SER A 232 -3.51 -5.82 14.70
CA SER A 232 -2.26 -5.65 13.95
C SER A 232 -1.02 -5.88 14.81
N LEU A 233 -1.00 -5.33 16.03
CA LEU A 233 0.11 -5.55 16.97
C LEU A 233 0.24 -7.03 17.36
N ALA A 234 -0.88 -7.71 17.61
CA ALA A 234 -0.88 -9.14 17.93
C ALA A 234 -0.35 -9.99 16.75
N LEU A 235 -0.77 -9.66 15.51
CA LEU A 235 -0.25 -10.32 14.31
C LEU A 235 1.24 -10.04 14.12
N PHE A 236 1.67 -8.79 14.26
CA PHE A 236 3.09 -8.42 14.16
C PHE A 236 3.94 -9.23 15.12
N ASN A 237 3.55 -9.27 16.41
CA ASN A 237 4.27 -10.07 17.41
C ASN A 237 4.31 -11.55 17.04
N HIS A 238 3.22 -12.11 16.51
CA HIS A 238 3.18 -13.52 16.10
C HIS A 238 4.10 -13.81 14.90
N LEU A 239 4.27 -12.87 14.00
CA LEU A 239 5.17 -13.02 12.85
C LEU A 239 6.65 -12.92 13.24
N MET A 240 6.98 -12.18 14.31
CA MET A 240 8.37 -11.94 14.76
C MET A 240 8.90 -13.03 15.72
N HIS A 241 8.05 -13.87 16.28
CA HIS A 241 8.38 -14.96 17.19
C HIS A 241 8.06 -16.33 16.61
#